data_d6ae060387840a18e45bcb8bae29f6b3
#
_entry.id   d6ae060387840a18e45bcb8bae29f6b3
#
_cell.length_a   1.000
_cell.length_b   1.000
_cell.length_c   1.000
_cell.angle_alpha   90.00
_cell.angle_beta   90.00
_cell.angle_gamma   90.00
#
_symmetry.space_group_name_H-M   'P 1'
#
loop_
_entity.id
_entity.type
_entity.pdbx_description
1 polymer ?
#
loop_
_entity_poly.entity_id
_entity_poly.type
_entity_poly.pdbx_seq_one_letter_code
_entity_poly.pdbx_strand_id
1 'polypeptide(L)'
;MHELIESKGVPIKAWTNGVPVEPEARKQLKNIAELPFIHGHVAVMPDVHLGKGATVGSVIPTKGAIIPAAVGVDIGCGMAAVMTNVTASRLPDSLKGMRENIESVIPVGQASHKQPPRRAEAAWYQRHKAGYEAIEAKHPKIMEKKSAALQIGTLGGGNHFVEICLDEADRVWVMLHSGSRGIGNRIGQYFIAKAKEEIEAAGLKLADRDLAWFGEGTQTFNDYVEAVGWAQDYARSNRDVMMGAVLAVLRETWPDLETSDVAVNCHHNYVEREEHFGERVWLTRKGAVRARKGELGIIPGSMGAKSFIVRGLGNPDAFESCSHGAGRAMSRTAAKERFTLEDHLAATAHVECRKDPGVIDETPMAYKDIDAVMAAQADLVEVVHTLRQIVCVKG
;
A
#
# COMPACT_ATOMS: atom_id res chain seq x y z
N MET A 1 9.43 10.25 18.68
CA MET A 1 8.67 11.32 19.41
C MET A 1 7.97 12.18 18.37
N HIS A 2 6.66 12.40 18.49
CA HIS A 2 5.85 13.17 17.54
C HIS A 2 5.85 14.68 17.85
N GLU A 3 5.63 15.49 16.82
CA GLU A 3 5.24 16.91 16.97
C GLU A 3 3.71 17.02 17.05
N LEU A 4 3.22 18.05 17.74
CA LEU A 4 1.79 18.36 17.82
C LEU A 4 1.46 19.47 16.85
N ILE A 5 0.56 19.20 15.90
CA ILE A 5 0.02 20.20 14.98
C ILE A 5 -1.40 20.56 15.45
N GLU A 6 -1.60 21.82 15.78
CA GLU A 6 -2.92 22.32 16.19
C GLU A 6 -3.87 22.42 14.98
N SER A 7 -5.13 22.10 15.23
CA SER A 7 -6.27 22.31 14.32
C SER A 7 -7.44 22.94 15.09
N LYS A 8 -8.50 23.33 14.38
CA LYS A 8 -9.75 23.77 15.01
C LYS A 8 -10.59 22.62 15.58
N GLY A 9 -10.28 21.38 15.19
CA GLY A 9 -10.90 20.16 15.68
C GLY A 9 -9.99 19.41 16.65
N VAL A 10 -9.79 18.11 16.40
CA VAL A 10 -8.90 17.28 17.22
C VAL A 10 -7.42 17.62 16.94
N PRO A 11 -6.50 17.37 17.88
CA PRO A 11 -5.07 17.52 17.63
C PRO A 11 -4.56 16.53 16.57
N ILE A 12 -3.41 16.85 15.97
CA ILE A 12 -2.71 16.00 15.01
C ILE A 12 -1.36 15.66 15.58
N LYS A 13 -1.08 14.38 15.80
CA LYS A 13 0.22 13.88 16.25
C LYS A 13 1.04 13.41 15.05
N ALA A 14 2.16 14.06 14.75
CA ALA A 14 2.93 13.84 13.54
C ALA A 14 4.37 13.38 13.84
N TRP A 15 4.78 12.27 13.26
CA TRP A 15 6.15 11.72 13.32
C TRP A 15 7.01 12.26 12.18
N THR A 16 6.98 13.57 11.98
CA THR A 16 7.62 14.24 10.84
C THR A 16 8.87 15.02 11.19
N ASN A 17 9.42 14.80 12.37
CA ASN A 17 10.63 15.50 12.80
C ASN A 17 11.83 15.13 11.89
N GLY A 18 12.40 16.15 11.23
CA GLY A 18 13.47 15.96 10.25
C GLY A 18 13.03 15.52 8.85
N VAL A 19 11.72 15.34 8.62
CA VAL A 19 11.17 14.98 7.30
C VAL A 19 10.24 16.09 6.80
N PRO A 20 10.45 16.64 5.59
CA PRO A 20 9.64 17.75 5.09
C PRO A 20 8.18 17.32 4.83
N VAL A 21 7.25 18.20 5.20
CA VAL A 21 5.81 18.07 4.93
C VAL A 21 5.33 19.27 4.12
N GLU A 22 4.73 19.01 2.98
CA GLU A 22 4.22 20.03 2.07
C GLU A 22 3.09 20.84 2.73
N PRO A 23 2.99 22.17 2.47
CA PRO A 23 1.92 23.03 3.03
C PRO A 23 0.52 22.52 2.70
N GLU A 24 0.30 22.01 1.50
CA GLU A 24 -0.96 21.43 1.03
C GLU A 24 -1.32 20.17 1.80
N ALA A 25 -0.35 19.32 2.12
CA ALA A 25 -0.57 18.14 2.97
C ALA A 25 -0.96 18.55 4.39
N ARG A 26 -0.31 19.58 4.97
CA ARG A 26 -0.69 20.14 6.28
C ARG A 26 -2.12 20.69 6.27
N LYS A 27 -2.55 21.33 5.17
CA LYS A 27 -3.93 21.79 5.01
C LYS A 27 -4.92 20.63 4.96
N GLN A 28 -4.62 19.57 4.21
CA GLN A 28 -5.47 18.35 4.18
C GLN A 28 -5.61 17.72 5.57
N LEU A 29 -4.52 17.61 6.33
CA LEU A 29 -4.54 17.09 7.69
C LEU A 29 -5.47 17.89 8.61
N LYS A 30 -5.43 19.22 8.53
CA LYS A 30 -6.34 20.09 9.30
C LYS A 30 -7.80 19.89 8.90
N ASN A 31 -8.10 19.79 7.59
CA ASN A 31 -9.46 19.51 7.12
C ASN A 31 -9.99 18.17 7.66
N ILE A 32 -9.15 17.14 7.75
CA ILE A 32 -9.51 15.85 8.35
C ILE A 32 -9.78 15.99 9.84
N ALA A 33 -8.87 16.64 10.58
CA ALA A 33 -8.96 16.81 12.02
C ALA A 33 -10.17 17.66 12.48
N GLU A 34 -10.73 18.48 11.58
CA GLU A 34 -11.93 19.28 11.83
C GLU A 34 -13.24 18.55 11.63
N LEU A 35 -13.22 17.29 11.15
CA LEU A 35 -14.44 16.49 11.02
C LEU A 35 -15.00 16.07 12.41
N PRO A 36 -16.32 16.15 12.63
CA PRO A 36 -16.90 16.05 13.98
C PRO A 36 -16.85 14.64 14.59
N PHE A 37 -16.55 13.63 13.81
CA PHE A 37 -16.55 12.23 14.21
C PHE A 37 -15.14 11.61 14.33
N ILE A 38 -14.08 12.43 14.23
CA ILE A 38 -12.71 11.96 14.49
C ILE A 38 -12.55 11.70 15.99
N HIS A 39 -12.03 10.53 16.33
CA HIS A 39 -11.83 10.13 17.73
C HIS A 39 -10.42 10.48 18.22
N GLY A 40 -10.33 11.26 19.29
CA GLY A 40 -9.07 11.56 19.98
C GLY A 40 -8.13 12.48 19.19
N HIS A 41 -7.46 11.94 18.18
CA HIS A 41 -6.51 12.68 17.34
C HIS A 41 -6.31 12.01 15.98
N VAL A 42 -5.69 12.70 15.03
CA VAL A 42 -5.18 12.11 13.78
C VAL A 42 -3.69 11.80 13.98
N ALA A 43 -3.23 10.60 13.61
CA ALA A 43 -1.80 10.29 13.60
C ALA A 43 -1.23 10.38 12.18
N VAL A 44 0.01 10.89 12.06
CA VAL A 44 0.65 11.18 10.77
C VAL A 44 2.04 10.57 10.74
N MET A 45 2.26 9.70 9.75
CA MET A 45 3.51 8.99 9.57
C MET A 45 4.55 9.86 8.84
N PRO A 46 5.86 9.59 9.01
CA PRO A 46 6.92 10.43 8.45
C PRO A 46 6.94 10.53 6.92
N ASP A 47 6.43 9.52 6.24
CA ASP A 47 6.32 9.47 4.78
C ASP A 47 5.14 10.28 4.21
N VAL A 48 4.45 11.05 5.04
CA VAL A 48 3.25 11.80 4.67
C VAL A 48 3.47 12.71 3.45
N HIS A 49 2.52 12.68 2.53
CA HIS A 49 2.48 13.54 1.35
C HIS A 49 1.04 13.75 0.87
N LEU A 50 0.87 14.69 -0.06
CA LEU A 50 -0.43 15.05 -0.61
C LEU A 50 -1.12 13.81 -1.23
N GLY A 51 -2.38 13.61 -0.91
CA GLY A 51 -3.22 12.54 -1.45
C GLY A 51 -4.58 13.06 -1.91
N LYS A 52 -5.34 12.26 -2.65
CA LYS A 52 -6.71 12.61 -2.99
C LYS A 52 -7.64 12.36 -1.78
N GLY A 53 -8.33 13.41 -1.34
CA GLY A 53 -9.22 13.41 -0.17
C GLY A 53 -8.44 13.47 1.15
N ALA A 54 -7.66 12.47 1.47
CA ALA A 54 -6.80 12.43 2.64
C ALA A 54 -5.34 12.28 2.25
N THR A 55 -4.43 12.80 3.07
CA THR A 55 -2.99 12.58 2.91
C THR A 55 -2.66 11.10 2.95
N VAL A 56 -1.68 10.68 2.13
CA VAL A 56 -1.00 9.40 2.29
C VAL A 56 -0.06 9.53 3.49
N GLY A 57 0.04 8.52 4.34
CA GLY A 57 0.74 8.58 5.62
C GLY A 57 -0.17 9.01 6.79
N SER A 58 -1.49 8.83 6.67
CA SER A 58 -2.47 9.21 7.71
C SER A 58 -3.13 7.99 8.34
N VAL A 59 -3.36 8.08 9.65
CA VAL A 59 -4.16 7.15 10.46
C VAL A 59 -5.31 7.93 11.06
N ILE A 60 -6.53 7.56 10.67
CA ILE A 60 -7.74 8.35 10.89
C ILE A 60 -8.77 7.50 11.65
N PRO A 61 -8.90 7.68 12.97
CA PRO A 61 -9.92 7.00 13.77
C PRO A 61 -11.25 7.72 13.67
N THR A 62 -12.32 7.03 13.31
CA THR A 62 -13.67 7.60 13.22
C THR A 62 -14.66 6.83 14.09
N LYS A 63 -15.64 7.54 14.67
CA LYS A 63 -16.78 6.96 15.40
C LYS A 63 -18.07 7.31 14.68
N GLY A 64 -18.87 6.29 14.37
CA GLY A 64 -20.17 6.49 13.72
C GLY A 64 -20.11 6.95 12.26
N ALA A 65 -18.94 6.93 11.62
CA ALA A 65 -18.78 7.31 10.23
C ALA A 65 -17.59 6.63 9.56
N ILE A 66 -17.61 6.57 8.22
CA ILE A 66 -16.50 6.08 7.41
C ILE A 66 -16.32 6.98 6.18
N ILE A 67 -15.07 7.30 5.82
CA ILE A 67 -14.72 8.20 4.73
C ILE A 67 -14.12 7.38 3.58
N PRO A 68 -14.84 7.10 2.47
CA PRO A 68 -14.32 6.27 1.39
C PRO A 68 -13.03 6.80 0.76
N ALA A 69 -12.91 8.12 0.56
CA ALA A 69 -11.69 8.70 -0.02
C ALA A 69 -10.48 8.66 0.93
N ALA A 70 -10.69 8.47 2.24
CA ALA A 70 -9.60 8.26 3.19
C ALA A 70 -8.95 6.88 3.06
N VAL A 71 -9.69 5.86 2.60
CA VAL A 71 -9.09 4.58 2.17
C VAL A 71 -8.42 4.73 0.81
N GLY A 72 -9.03 5.51 -0.08
CA GLY A 72 -8.57 5.73 -1.44
C GLY A 72 -9.12 4.70 -2.44
N VAL A 73 -8.57 4.74 -3.66
CA VAL A 73 -9.02 3.89 -4.76
C VAL A 73 -8.19 2.61 -4.92
N ASP A 74 -7.00 2.54 -4.34
CA ASP A 74 -6.20 1.31 -4.30
C ASP A 74 -6.42 0.59 -2.97
N ILE A 75 -7.65 0.12 -2.80
CA ILE A 75 -8.12 -0.55 -1.58
C ILE A 75 -7.29 -1.81 -1.35
N GLY A 76 -6.81 -2.00 -0.11
CA GLY A 76 -6.04 -3.16 0.26
C GLY A 76 -4.63 -3.19 -0.34
N CYS A 77 -4.16 -2.08 -0.96
CA CYS A 77 -2.76 -1.98 -1.35
C CYS A 77 -1.86 -2.32 -0.16
N GLY A 78 -0.78 -3.03 -0.43
CA GLY A 78 0.06 -3.57 0.62
C GLY A 78 1.25 -4.34 0.10
N MET A 79 2.03 -4.85 1.03
CA MET A 79 3.28 -5.54 0.78
C MET A 79 3.22 -7.00 1.19
N ALA A 80 3.99 -7.84 0.50
CA ALA A 80 4.32 -9.17 0.97
C ALA A 80 5.82 -9.41 0.82
N ALA A 81 6.42 -10.11 1.78
CA ALA A 81 7.82 -10.52 1.71
C ALA A 81 8.01 -11.89 2.36
N VAL A 82 9.00 -12.64 1.84
CA VAL A 82 9.41 -13.93 2.40
C VAL A 82 10.91 -14.10 2.26
N MET A 83 11.54 -14.60 3.32
CA MET A 83 12.95 -14.98 3.33
C MET A 83 13.11 -16.40 2.78
N THR A 84 14.18 -16.65 2.04
CA THR A 84 14.53 -17.99 1.52
C THR A 84 15.81 -18.52 2.15
N ASN A 85 16.08 -19.81 1.93
CA ASN A 85 17.35 -20.45 2.30
C ASN A 85 18.49 -20.21 1.29
N VAL A 86 18.23 -19.46 0.21
CA VAL A 86 19.23 -19.14 -0.83
C VAL A 86 20.05 -17.94 -0.38
N THR A 87 21.36 -17.96 -0.72
CA THR A 87 22.30 -16.85 -0.44
C THR A 87 22.86 -16.26 -1.74
N ALA A 88 23.44 -15.07 -1.64
CA ALA A 88 24.02 -14.35 -2.77
C ALA A 88 25.08 -15.16 -3.53
N SER A 89 25.81 -16.07 -2.86
CA SER A 89 26.79 -16.95 -3.50
C SER A 89 26.20 -17.92 -4.53
N ARG A 90 24.89 -18.11 -4.53
CA ARG A 90 24.17 -18.97 -5.47
C ARG A 90 23.50 -18.20 -6.60
N LEU A 91 23.63 -16.87 -6.62
CA LEU A 91 23.07 -16.06 -7.69
C LEU A 91 23.78 -16.35 -9.02
N PRO A 92 23.06 -16.36 -10.15
CA PRO A 92 23.68 -16.44 -11.47
C PRO A 92 24.44 -15.15 -11.80
N ASP A 93 25.42 -15.21 -12.69
CA ASP A 93 26.22 -14.07 -13.13
C ASP A 93 25.38 -12.94 -13.74
N SER A 94 24.23 -13.27 -14.34
CA SER A 94 23.28 -12.31 -14.88
C SER A 94 21.87 -12.54 -14.31
N LEU A 95 21.31 -11.50 -13.73
CA LEU A 95 19.95 -11.51 -13.16
C LEU A 95 18.86 -11.20 -14.20
N LYS A 96 19.24 -10.86 -15.44
CA LYS A 96 18.31 -10.50 -16.52
C LYS A 96 17.30 -11.60 -16.80
N GLY A 97 17.76 -12.85 -16.93
CA GLY A 97 16.86 -14.00 -17.14
C GLY A 97 15.86 -14.19 -16.02
N MET A 98 16.28 -13.98 -14.76
CA MET A 98 15.39 -14.04 -13.59
C MET A 98 14.28 -12.98 -13.68
N ARG A 99 14.63 -11.74 -14.00
CA ARG A 99 13.66 -10.65 -14.20
C ARG A 99 12.67 -10.99 -15.32
N GLU A 100 13.17 -11.42 -16.48
CA GLU A 100 12.33 -11.78 -17.64
C GLU A 100 11.41 -12.95 -17.35
N ASN A 101 11.85 -13.96 -16.61
CA ASN A 101 11.02 -15.10 -16.19
C ASN A 101 9.91 -14.66 -15.23
N ILE A 102 10.19 -13.77 -14.27
CA ILE A 102 9.16 -13.21 -13.39
C ILE A 102 8.13 -12.41 -14.21
N GLU A 103 8.58 -11.54 -15.12
CA GLU A 103 7.71 -10.75 -16.01
C GLU A 103 6.82 -11.65 -16.90
N SER A 104 7.29 -12.83 -17.30
CA SER A 104 6.54 -13.75 -18.14
C SER A 104 5.33 -14.38 -17.44
N VAL A 105 5.39 -14.53 -16.11
CA VAL A 105 4.33 -15.20 -15.30
C VAL A 105 3.45 -14.21 -14.55
N ILE A 106 3.90 -12.96 -14.38
CA ILE A 106 3.14 -11.90 -13.67
C ILE A 106 2.81 -10.78 -14.64
N PRO A 107 1.56 -10.69 -15.14
CA PRO A 107 1.13 -9.57 -15.96
C PRO A 107 1.29 -8.23 -15.22
N VAL A 108 1.89 -7.24 -15.89
CA VAL A 108 2.16 -5.92 -15.33
C VAL A 108 1.24 -4.84 -15.92
N GLY A 109 1.14 -3.69 -15.27
CA GLY A 109 0.33 -2.56 -15.72
C GLY A 109 -1.16 -2.89 -15.78
N GLN A 110 -1.79 -2.63 -16.91
CA GLN A 110 -3.21 -2.91 -17.15
C GLN A 110 -3.47 -4.33 -17.69
N ALA A 111 -2.45 -5.14 -17.87
CA ALA A 111 -2.58 -6.49 -18.36
C ALA A 111 -3.31 -7.40 -17.32
N SER A 112 -3.93 -8.45 -17.84
CA SER A 112 -4.57 -9.51 -17.07
C SER A 112 -4.14 -10.87 -17.63
N HIS A 113 -4.34 -11.93 -16.89
CA HIS A 113 -4.17 -13.28 -17.42
C HIS A 113 -5.18 -13.51 -18.59
N LYS A 114 -4.74 -14.21 -19.61
CA LYS A 114 -5.68 -14.72 -20.66
C LYS A 114 -6.55 -15.84 -20.10
N GLN A 115 -5.92 -16.70 -19.28
CA GLN A 115 -6.56 -17.73 -18.48
C GLN A 115 -5.96 -17.68 -17.08
N PRO A 116 -6.77 -17.74 -16.00
CA PRO A 116 -6.25 -17.65 -14.66
C PRO A 116 -5.35 -18.87 -14.36
N PRO A 117 -4.17 -18.67 -13.76
CA PRO A 117 -3.40 -19.79 -13.23
C PRO A 117 -4.22 -20.58 -12.19
N ARG A 118 -3.95 -21.88 -12.02
CA ARG A 118 -4.70 -22.73 -11.07
C ARG A 118 -4.84 -22.14 -9.66
N ARG A 119 -3.80 -21.49 -9.16
CA ARG A 119 -3.85 -20.83 -7.84
C ARG A 119 -4.79 -19.62 -7.82
N ALA A 120 -4.81 -18.83 -8.89
CA ALA A 120 -5.74 -17.70 -9.04
C ALA A 120 -7.18 -18.17 -9.16
N GLU A 121 -7.41 -19.22 -9.96
CA GLU A 121 -8.72 -19.85 -10.12
C GLU A 121 -9.24 -20.41 -8.80
N ALA A 122 -8.42 -21.13 -8.05
CA ALA A 122 -8.77 -21.66 -6.73
C ALA A 122 -9.11 -20.54 -5.74
N ALA A 123 -8.29 -19.47 -5.67
CA ALA A 123 -8.56 -18.32 -4.82
C ALA A 123 -9.88 -17.63 -5.18
N TRP A 124 -10.15 -17.47 -6.48
CA TRP A 124 -11.40 -16.90 -6.98
C TRP A 124 -12.61 -17.69 -6.53
N TYR A 125 -12.69 -18.99 -6.86
CA TYR A 125 -13.87 -19.79 -6.58
C TYR A 125 -14.08 -20.07 -5.09
N GLN A 126 -13.00 -20.22 -4.32
CA GLN A 126 -13.10 -20.58 -2.90
C GLN A 126 -13.33 -19.37 -1.98
N ARG A 127 -12.84 -18.18 -2.36
CA ARG A 127 -12.83 -17.02 -1.45
C ARG A 127 -13.58 -15.79 -1.96
N HIS A 128 -13.57 -15.53 -3.28
CA HIS A 128 -13.96 -14.21 -3.78
C HIS A 128 -15.25 -14.19 -4.59
N LYS A 129 -15.58 -15.26 -5.31
CA LYS A 129 -16.71 -15.29 -6.24
C LYS A 129 -18.04 -14.94 -5.57
N ALA A 130 -18.37 -15.58 -4.45
CA ALA A 130 -19.65 -15.34 -3.77
C ALA A 130 -19.81 -13.88 -3.29
N GLY A 131 -18.75 -13.29 -2.68
CA GLY A 131 -18.77 -11.88 -2.29
C GLY A 131 -18.84 -10.93 -3.48
N TYR A 132 -18.15 -11.25 -4.59
CA TYR A 132 -18.25 -10.51 -5.82
C TYR A 132 -19.68 -10.46 -6.35
N GLU A 133 -20.34 -11.62 -6.45
CA GLU A 133 -21.74 -11.74 -6.93
C GLU A 133 -22.72 -11.01 -6.00
N ALA A 134 -22.48 -11.02 -4.68
CA ALA A 134 -23.28 -10.28 -3.70
C ALA A 134 -23.17 -8.75 -3.90
N ILE A 135 -21.95 -8.24 -4.14
CA ILE A 135 -21.73 -6.83 -4.42
C ILE A 135 -22.34 -6.45 -5.78
N GLU A 136 -22.17 -7.28 -6.81
CA GLU A 136 -22.72 -7.06 -8.13
C GLU A 136 -24.25 -6.98 -8.11
N ALA A 137 -24.92 -7.84 -7.37
CA ALA A 137 -26.37 -7.82 -7.21
C ALA A 137 -26.90 -6.51 -6.62
N LYS A 138 -26.17 -5.90 -5.69
CA LYS A 138 -26.51 -4.62 -5.05
C LYS A 138 -26.08 -3.41 -5.90
N HIS A 139 -24.92 -3.51 -6.54
CA HIS A 139 -24.24 -2.41 -7.22
C HIS A 139 -23.70 -2.82 -8.60
N PRO A 140 -24.55 -3.17 -9.57
CA PRO A 140 -24.12 -3.71 -10.87
C PRO A 140 -23.18 -2.77 -11.65
N LYS A 141 -23.30 -1.45 -11.47
CA LYS A 141 -22.42 -0.45 -12.10
C LYS A 141 -20.94 -0.60 -11.72
N ILE A 142 -20.60 -1.23 -10.59
CA ILE A 142 -19.21 -1.46 -10.20
C ILE A 142 -18.56 -2.52 -11.10
N MET A 143 -19.33 -3.46 -11.64
CA MET A 143 -18.86 -4.71 -12.23
C MET A 143 -18.76 -4.69 -13.77
N GLU A 144 -19.17 -3.62 -14.43
CA GLU A 144 -19.36 -3.52 -15.89
C GLU A 144 -18.12 -3.76 -16.77
N LYS A 145 -16.90 -3.89 -16.20
CA LYS A 145 -15.67 -4.01 -17.02
C LYS A 145 -14.66 -4.98 -16.40
N LYS A 146 -14.08 -5.86 -17.23
CA LYS A 146 -12.99 -6.81 -16.94
C LYS A 146 -13.23 -7.76 -15.75
N SER A 147 -13.11 -9.04 -16.00
CA SER A 147 -13.23 -10.09 -15.00
C SER A 147 -12.21 -9.90 -13.86
N ALA A 148 -12.66 -9.71 -12.63
CA ALA A 148 -11.81 -9.69 -11.45
C ALA A 148 -11.03 -11.02 -11.30
N ALA A 149 -11.61 -12.15 -11.71
CA ALA A 149 -10.96 -13.46 -11.71
C ALA A 149 -9.66 -13.48 -12.54
N LEU A 150 -9.60 -12.75 -13.66
CA LEU A 150 -8.42 -12.70 -14.53
C LEU A 150 -7.33 -11.75 -13.99
N GLN A 151 -7.62 -10.96 -12.95
CA GLN A 151 -6.68 -10.01 -12.37
C GLN A 151 -5.99 -10.53 -11.10
N ILE A 152 -6.44 -11.62 -10.49
CA ILE A 152 -5.73 -12.25 -9.36
C ILE A 152 -4.39 -12.79 -9.85
N GLY A 153 -3.31 -12.46 -9.15
CA GLY A 153 -1.95 -12.83 -9.53
C GLY A 153 -1.33 -11.89 -10.56
N THR A 154 -1.83 -10.64 -10.66
CA THR A 154 -1.26 -9.61 -11.54
C THR A 154 -0.74 -8.42 -10.74
N LEU A 155 0.32 -7.77 -11.22
CA LEU A 155 1.04 -6.76 -10.46
C LEU A 155 0.31 -5.42 -10.42
N GLY A 156 -0.06 -4.87 -11.55
CA GLY A 156 -0.50 -3.49 -11.69
C GLY A 156 0.59 -2.57 -12.21
N GLY A 157 0.29 -1.29 -12.19
CA GLY A 157 1.21 -0.24 -12.62
C GLY A 157 1.51 0.77 -11.51
N GLY A 158 2.25 1.79 -11.86
CA GLY A 158 2.61 2.84 -10.94
C GLY A 158 3.70 2.43 -9.97
N ASN A 159 3.44 2.56 -8.66
CA ASN A 159 4.39 2.20 -7.61
C ASN A 159 4.40 0.70 -7.26
N HIS A 160 3.64 -0.14 -7.96
CA HIS A 160 3.66 -1.59 -7.75
C HIS A 160 4.95 -2.21 -8.29
N PHE A 161 5.44 -3.24 -7.61
CA PHE A 161 6.68 -3.92 -7.98
C PHE A 161 6.75 -5.36 -7.44
N VAL A 162 7.63 -6.17 -8.05
CA VAL A 162 8.18 -7.39 -7.48
C VAL A 162 9.68 -7.21 -7.40
N GLU A 163 10.28 -7.46 -6.25
CA GLU A 163 11.71 -7.33 -6.03
C GLU A 163 12.32 -8.62 -5.48
N ILE A 164 13.54 -8.92 -5.93
CA ILE A 164 14.44 -9.84 -5.28
C ILE A 164 15.47 -8.99 -4.55
N CYS A 165 15.63 -9.27 -3.26
CA CYS A 165 16.49 -8.49 -2.37
C CYS A 165 17.49 -9.41 -1.66
N LEU A 166 18.54 -8.81 -1.13
CA LEU A 166 19.46 -9.43 -0.19
C LEU A 166 19.40 -8.71 1.14
N ASP A 167 19.41 -9.46 2.23
CA ASP A 167 19.55 -8.91 3.56
C ASP A 167 21.03 -8.72 3.98
N GLU A 168 21.26 -8.30 5.21
CA GLU A 168 22.60 -8.07 5.80
C GLU A 168 23.45 -9.34 5.94
N ALA A 169 22.83 -10.53 5.84
CA ALA A 169 23.50 -11.83 5.80
C ALA A 169 23.57 -12.43 4.39
N ASP A 170 23.31 -11.60 3.36
CA ASP A 170 23.27 -12.00 1.94
C ASP A 170 22.25 -13.10 1.62
N ARG A 171 21.17 -13.25 2.43
CA ARG A 171 20.07 -14.17 2.15
C ARG A 171 19.10 -13.54 1.16
N VAL A 172 18.61 -14.35 0.24
CA VAL A 172 17.65 -13.92 -0.80
C VAL A 172 16.25 -13.81 -0.21
N TRP A 173 15.64 -12.65 -0.45
CA TRP A 173 14.24 -12.35 -0.14
C TRP A 173 13.45 -12.10 -1.41
N VAL A 174 12.19 -12.51 -1.40
CA VAL A 174 11.19 -12.07 -2.38
C VAL A 174 10.30 -11.04 -1.70
N MET A 175 10.16 -9.88 -2.31
CA MET A 175 9.29 -8.79 -1.83
C MET A 175 8.41 -8.32 -2.98
N LEU A 176 7.14 -8.00 -2.68
CA LEU A 176 6.21 -7.47 -3.69
C LEU A 176 5.23 -6.47 -3.09
N HIS A 177 4.80 -5.53 -3.93
CA HIS A 177 3.85 -4.47 -3.64
C HIS A 177 2.72 -4.50 -4.67
N SER A 178 1.48 -4.72 -4.21
CA SER A 178 0.29 -4.69 -5.07
C SER A 178 -1.00 -4.58 -4.26
N GLY A 179 -2.10 -4.22 -4.93
CA GLY A 179 -3.41 -3.97 -4.34
C GLY A 179 -4.54 -4.79 -4.97
N SER A 180 -5.76 -4.29 -4.85
CA SER A 180 -7.01 -4.93 -5.30
C SER A 180 -7.29 -4.78 -6.79
N ARG A 181 -6.34 -4.29 -7.54
CA ARG A 181 -6.42 -4.14 -8.99
C ARG A 181 -7.61 -3.26 -9.44
N GLY A 182 -8.04 -3.43 -10.70
CA GLY A 182 -9.10 -2.60 -11.29
C GLY A 182 -10.46 -2.69 -10.58
N ILE A 183 -10.77 -3.81 -9.94
CA ILE A 183 -12.03 -3.97 -9.22
C ILE A 183 -12.07 -3.10 -7.95
N GLY A 184 -11.02 -3.09 -7.13
CA GLY A 184 -10.94 -2.23 -5.95
C GLY A 184 -10.96 -0.75 -6.33
N ASN A 185 -10.31 -0.37 -7.43
CA ASN A 185 -10.38 0.99 -7.95
C ASN A 185 -11.82 1.41 -8.27
N ARG A 186 -12.60 0.55 -8.93
CA ARG A 186 -14.02 0.82 -9.24
C ARG A 186 -14.87 0.91 -7.99
N ILE A 187 -14.69 0.01 -7.02
CA ILE A 187 -15.35 0.07 -5.71
C ILE A 187 -15.05 1.42 -5.05
N GLY A 188 -13.78 1.80 -4.94
CA GLY A 188 -13.39 3.07 -4.35
C GLY A 188 -14.02 4.27 -5.03
N GLN A 189 -13.92 4.36 -6.36
CA GLN A 189 -14.51 5.47 -7.14
C GLN A 189 -16.03 5.56 -6.96
N TYR A 190 -16.74 4.42 -7.04
CA TYR A 190 -18.18 4.36 -6.89
C TYR A 190 -18.64 4.88 -5.54
N PHE A 191 -18.08 4.37 -4.44
CA PHE A 191 -18.50 4.78 -3.10
C PHE A 191 -18.02 6.19 -2.73
N ILE A 192 -16.88 6.66 -3.25
CA ILE A 192 -16.46 8.07 -3.11
C ILE A 192 -17.49 9.00 -3.78
N ALA A 193 -17.95 8.67 -5.00
CA ALA A 193 -18.98 9.46 -5.67
C ALA A 193 -20.30 9.43 -4.91
N LYS A 194 -20.72 8.25 -4.44
CA LYS A 194 -21.97 8.07 -3.69
C LYS A 194 -21.95 8.82 -2.36
N ALA A 195 -20.83 8.84 -1.64
CA ALA A 195 -20.72 9.64 -0.40
C ALA A 195 -20.87 11.13 -0.67
N LYS A 196 -20.31 11.63 -1.77
CA LYS A 196 -20.48 13.05 -2.17
C LYS A 196 -21.93 13.39 -2.49
N GLU A 197 -22.62 12.52 -3.23
CA GLU A 197 -24.04 12.69 -3.54
C GLU A 197 -24.91 12.77 -2.26
N GLU A 198 -24.65 11.90 -1.27
CA GLU A 198 -25.40 11.90 0.00
C GLU A 198 -25.14 13.16 0.83
N ILE A 199 -23.88 13.60 0.92
CA ILE A 199 -23.53 14.83 1.65
C ILE A 199 -24.14 16.07 0.97
N GLU A 200 -24.15 16.14 -0.36
CA GLU A 200 -24.78 17.21 -1.11
C GLU A 200 -26.31 17.20 -0.94
N ALA A 201 -26.94 16.03 -1.01
CA ALA A 201 -28.37 15.89 -0.78
C ALA A 201 -28.80 16.27 0.65
N ALA A 202 -27.92 16.05 1.63
CA ALA A 202 -28.12 16.50 3.02
C ALA A 202 -27.87 18.01 3.22
N GLY A 203 -27.44 18.74 2.20
CA GLY A 203 -27.14 20.18 2.28
C GLY A 203 -25.90 20.52 3.11
N LEU A 204 -25.03 19.55 3.37
CA LEU A 204 -23.82 19.75 4.17
C LEU A 204 -22.69 20.33 3.32
N LYS A 205 -21.97 21.30 3.89
CA LYS A 205 -20.80 21.92 3.25
C LYS A 205 -19.53 21.42 3.93
N LEU A 206 -18.62 20.84 3.16
CA LEU A 206 -17.31 20.38 3.60
C LEU A 206 -16.20 21.32 3.15
N ALA A 207 -15.14 21.43 3.96
CA ALA A 207 -13.92 22.15 3.58
C ALA A 207 -13.21 21.48 2.37
N ASP A 208 -13.34 20.16 2.26
CA ASP A 208 -12.94 19.36 1.10
C ASP A 208 -14.06 18.37 0.78
N ARG A 209 -14.61 18.44 -0.46
CA ARG A 209 -15.68 17.54 -0.92
C ARG A 209 -15.24 16.07 -0.94
N ASP A 210 -13.96 15.78 -1.05
CA ASP A 210 -13.43 14.42 -1.02
C ASP A 210 -13.50 13.79 0.40
N LEU A 211 -13.75 14.59 1.46
CA LEU A 211 -13.98 14.11 2.81
C LEU A 211 -15.45 13.70 3.10
N ALA A 212 -16.27 13.54 2.07
CA ALA A 212 -17.62 13.00 2.19
C ALA A 212 -17.61 11.60 2.84
N TRP A 213 -18.59 11.33 3.69
CA TRP A 213 -18.66 10.12 4.52
C TRP A 213 -20.03 9.45 4.48
N PHE A 214 -20.07 8.20 4.92
CA PHE A 214 -21.30 7.50 5.27
C PHE A 214 -21.45 7.43 6.79
N GLY A 215 -22.68 7.67 7.28
CA GLY A 215 -23.02 7.48 8.69
C GLY A 215 -23.23 6.00 9.02
N GLU A 216 -22.70 5.54 10.15
CA GLU A 216 -22.90 4.17 10.65
C GLU A 216 -24.39 3.88 10.83
N GLY A 217 -24.83 2.68 10.45
CA GLY A 217 -26.23 2.28 10.48
C GLY A 217 -27.02 2.56 9.20
N THR A 218 -26.49 3.33 8.25
CA THR A 218 -27.11 3.49 6.93
C THR A 218 -26.84 2.29 6.04
N GLN A 219 -27.72 2.07 5.04
CA GLN A 219 -27.53 0.97 4.07
C GLN A 219 -26.24 1.16 3.27
N THR A 220 -25.92 2.37 2.83
CA THR A 220 -24.71 2.69 2.07
C THR A 220 -23.44 2.51 2.87
N PHE A 221 -23.46 2.79 4.16
CA PHE A 221 -22.38 2.45 5.07
C PHE A 221 -22.11 0.94 5.10
N ASN A 222 -23.18 0.14 5.30
CA ASN A 222 -23.06 -1.32 5.37
C ASN A 222 -22.58 -1.90 4.03
N ASP A 223 -23.10 -1.42 2.91
CA ASP A 223 -22.68 -1.84 1.58
C ASP A 223 -21.22 -1.48 1.30
N TYR A 224 -20.76 -0.30 1.75
CA TYR A 224 -19.36 0.09 1.62
C TYR A 224 -18.44 -0.78 2.49
N VAL A 225 -18.80 -1.05 3.74
CA VAL A 225 -18.01 -1.92 4.63
C VAL A 225 -17.86 -3.32 4.03
N GLU A 226 -18.93 -3.89 3.47
CA GLU A 226 -18.90 -5.18 2.78
C GLU A 226 -17.96 -5.13 1.56
N ALA A 227 -18.12 -4.12 0.70
CA ALA A 227 -17.34 -4.01 -0.53
C ALA A 227 -15.85 -3.70 -0.28
N VAL A 228 -15.53 -2.84 0.68
CA VAL A 228 -14.14 -2.51 1.03
C VAL A 228 -13.45 -3.70 1.70
N GLY A 229 -14.15 -4.43 2.58
CA GLY A 229 -13.64 -5.66 3.19
C GLY A 229 -13.32 -6.72 2.15
N TRP A 230 -14.24 -6.96 1.22
CA TRP A 230 -14.02 -7.88 0.11
C TRP A 230 -12.80 -7.48 -0.74
N ALA A 231 -12.64 -6.19 -1.06
CA ALA A 231 -11.52 -5.71 -1.85
C ALA A 231 -10.17 -5.84 -1.13
N GLN A 232 -10.15 -5.66 0.21
CA GLN A 232 -8.97 -5.89 1.05
C GLN A 232 -8.56 -7.37 1.03
N ASP A 233 -9.50 -8.29 1.20
CA ASP A 233 -9.23 -9.73 1.12
C ASP A 233 -8.77 -10.17 -0.27
N TYR A 234 -9.37 -9.60 -1.33
CA TYR A 234 -8.96 -9.83 -2.70
C TYR A 234 -7.50 -9.38 -2.94
N ALA A 235 -7.12 -8.20 -2.41
CA ALA A 235 -5.76 -7.68 -2.53
C ALA A 235 -4.74 -8.58 -1.82
N ARG A 236 -5.07 -9.13 -0.63
CA ARG A 236 -4.25 -10.10 0.07
C ARG A 236 -4.04 -11.35 -0.77
N SER A 237 -5.11 -11.93 -1.30
CA SER A 237 -5.05 -13.11 -2.17
C SER A 237 -4.26 -12.84 -3.46
N ASN A 238 -4.38 -11.64 -4.04
CA ASN A 238 -3.59 -11.22 -5.19
C ASN A 238 -2.08 -11.33 -4.91
N ARG A 239 -1.62 -10.80 -3.76
CA ARG A 239 -0.22 -10.89 -3.34
C ARG A 239 0.21 -12.33 -3.07
N ASP A 240 -0.63 -13.14 -2.41
CA ASP A 240 -0.33 -14.55 -2.14
C ASP A 240 -0.15 -15.37 -3.43
N VAL A 241 -1.00 -15.14 -4.42
CA VAL A 241 -0.90 -15.81 -5.74
C VAL A 241 0.37 -15.39 -6.48
N MET A 242 0.69 -14.08 -6.48
CA MET A 242 1.93 -13.59 -7.09
C MET A 242 3.17 -14.14 -6.38
N MET A 243 3.20 -14.12 -5.04
CA MET A 243 4.31 -14.70 -4.27
C MET A 243 4.54 -16.15 -4.65
N GLY A 244 3.47 -16.93 -4.74
CA GLY A 244 3.56 -18.33 -5.17
C GLY A 244 4.06 -18.50 -6.61
N ALA A 245 3.75 -17.56 -7.53
CA ALA A 245 4.26 -17.59 -8.91
C ALA A 245 5.75 -17.24 -8.96
N VAL A 246 6.20 -16.20 -8.23
CA VAL A 246 7.61 -15.84 -8.14
C VAL A 246 8.44 -16.98 -7.57
N LEU A 247 8.00 -17.57 -6.46
CA LEU A 247 8.71 -18.69 -5.84
C LEU A 247 8.78 -19.93 -6.77
N ALA A 248 7.77 -20.15 -7.62
CA ALA A 248 7.81 -21.22 -8.63
C ALA A 248 8.89 -20.95 -9.68
N VAL A 249 8.99 -19.71 -10.19
CA VAL A 249 10.06 -19.31 -11.12
C VAL A 249 11.44 -19.47 -10.48
N LEU A 250 11.61 -19.06 -9.22
CA LEU A 250 12.90 -19.18 -8.54
C LEU A 250 13.31 -20.63 -8.31
N ARG A 251 12.35 -21.55 -8.12
CA ARG A 251 12.63 -22.99 -7.99
C ARG A 251 13.12 -23.64 -9.29
N GLU A 252 12.91 -23.03 -10.44
CA GLU A 252 13.53 -23.48 -11.68
C GLU A 252 15.07 -23.28 -11.65
N THR A 253 15.52 -22.22 -10.99
CA THR A 253 16.96 -21.94 -10.77
C THR A 253 17.49 -22.68 -9.54
N TRP A 254 16.72 -22.74 -8.47
CA TRP A 254 17.09 -23.37 -7.19
C TRP A 254 16.02 -24.40 -6.76
N PRO A 255 16.13 -25.67 -7.23
CA PRO A 255 15.13 -26.70 -6.93
C PRO A 255 14.94 -27.00 -5.44
N ASP A 256 15.96 -26.75 -4.64
CA ASP A 256 16.00 -26.89 -3.18
C ASP A 256 15.59 -25.61 -2.42
N LEU A 257 15.00 -24.61 -3.13
CA LEU A 257 14.53 -23.38 -2.49
C LEU A 257 13.40 -23.67 -1.51
N GLU A 258 13.66 -23.34 -0.25
CA GLU A 258 12.71 -23.32 0.84
C GLU A 258 12.48 -21.91 1.34
N THR A 259 11.31 -21.64 1.87
CA THR A 259 10.97 -20.39 2.53
C THR A 259 11.01 -20.55 4.03
N SER A 260 11.49 -19.56 4.74
CA SER A 260 11.43 -19.55 6.20
C SER A 260 10.03 -19.16 6.71
N ASP A 261 9.82 -19.31 8.02
CA ASP A 261 8.61 -18.84 8.72
C ASP A 261 8.52 -17.29 8.78
N VAL A 262 9.58 -16.58 8.41
CA VAL A 262 9.58 -15.12 8.33
C VAL A 262 8.88 -14.71 7.03
N ALA A 263 7.57 -14.56 7.13
CA ALA A 263 6.71 -14.14 6.04
C ALA A 263 5.78 -13.00 6.50
N VAL A 264 5.65 -11.98 5.68
CA VAL A 264 4.79 -10.82 5.95
C VAL A 264 3.84 -10.62 4.77
N ASN A 265 2.57 -10.36 5.06
CA ASN A 265 1.59 -9.88 4.08
C ASN A 265 0.69 -8.86 4.77
N CYS A 266 0.99 -7.58 4.60
CA CYS A 266 0.33 -6.47 5.28
C CYS A 266 -0.31 -5.48 4.31
N HIS A 267 -1.43 -4.88 4.71
CA HIS A 267 -2.06 -3.77 4.01
C HIS A 267 -1.48 -2.44 4.48
N HIS A 268 -1.60 -1.40 3.65
CA HIS A 268 -1.33 -0.01 4.02
C HIS A 268 -2.37 1.01 3.49
N ASN A 269 -3.39 0.54 2.76
CA ASN A 269 -4.58 1.33 2.38
C ASN A 269 -5.83 0.51 2.71
N TYR A 270 -6.35 0.69 3.92
CA TYR A 270 -7.46 -0.12 4.40
C TYR A 270 -8.19 0.54 5.55
N VAL A 271 -9.35 0.01 5.89
CA VAL A 271 -10.12 0.36 7.08
C VAL A 271 -10.51 -0.90 7.84
N GLU A 272 -10.36 -0.85 9.15
CA GLU A 272 -10.68 -1.95 10.04
C GLU A 272 -11.33 -1.41 11.32
N ARG A 273 -12.17 -2.23 11.97
CA ARG A 273 -12.73 -1.88 13.26
C ARG A 273 -11.77 -2.33 14.36
N GLU A 274 -11.22 -1.38 15.08
CA GLU A 274 -10.23 -1.60 16.12
C GLU A 274 -10.65 -0.95 17.44
N GLU A 275 -10.02 -1.37 18.55
CA GLU A 275 -10.19 -0.75 19.86
C GLU A 275 -8.96 0.09 20.20
N HIS A 276 -9.18 1.38 20.43
CA HIS A 276 -8.13 2.32 20.81
C HIS A 276 -8.64 3.27 21.89
N PHE A 277 -7.83 3.48 22.93
CA PHE A 277 -8.17 4.32 24.09
C PHE A 277 -9.51 3.95 24.74
N GLY A 278 -9.83 2.64 24.79
CA GLY A 278 -11.06 2.12 25.38
C GLY A 278 -12.32 2.28 24.53
N GLU A 279 -12.16 2.70 23.27
CA GLU A 279 -13.26 2.92 22.35
C GLU A 279 -13.11 2.12 21.05
N ARG A 280 -14.22 1.63 20.53
CA ARG A 280 -14.27 0.96 19.22
C ARG A 280 -14.40 2.01 18.12
N VAL A 281 -13.43 2.04 17.23
CA VAL A 281 -13.34 3.00 16.12
C VAL A 281 -13.22 2.28 14.78
N TRP A 282 -13.64 2.94 13.72
CA TRP A 282 -13.23 2.58 12.36
C TRP A 282 -11.89 3.27 12.08
N LEU A 283 -10.83 2.48 12.10
CA LEU A 283 -9.49 3.00 11.89
C LEU A 283 -9.11 2.88 10.42
N THR A 284 -9.00 4.01 9.75
CA THR A 284 -8.54 4.08 8.37
C THR A 284 -7.04 4.33 8.34
N ARG A 285 -6.29 3.47 7.67
CA ARG A 285 -4.87 3.67 7.34
C ARG A 285 -4.74 3.94 5.85
N LYS A 286 -4.27 5.12 5.50
CA LYS A 286 -3.95 5.51 4.13
C LYS A 286 -2.46 5.75 4.00
N GLY A 287 -1.75 4.81 3.37
CA GLY A 287 -0.29 4.83 3.35
C GLY A 287 0.30 4.67 4.75
N ALA A 288 -0.26 3.78 5.56
CA ALA A 288 0.24 3.43 6.88
C ALA A 288 0.05 1.95 7.15
N VAL A 289 1.02 1.32 7.79
CA VAL A 289 1.04 -0.11 8.13
C VAL A 289 0.71 -0.28 9.61
N ARG A 290 -0.03 -1.35 9.95
CA ARG A 290 -0.23 -1.74 11.35
C ARG A 290 1.10 -2.20 11.96
N ALA A 291 1.39 -1.70 13.15
CA ALA A 291 2.65 -1.92 13.88
C ALA A 291 2.38 -2.27 15.35
N ARG A 292 1.48 -3.24 15.59
CA ARG A 292 1.24 -3.79 16.94
C ARG A 292 2.51 -4.37 17.50
N LYS A 293 2.63 -4.40 18.81
CA LYS A 293 3.81 -4.94 19.47
C LYS A 293 4.15 -6.35 19.01
N GLY A 294 5.33 -6.53 18.43
CA GLY A 294 5.81 -7.81 17.90
C GLY A 294 5.35 -8.15 16.47
N GLU A 295 4.40 -7.43 15.90
CA GLU A 295 3.92 -7.67 14.53
C GLU A 295 4.97 -7.24 13.50
N LEU A 296 5.20 -8.07 12.47
CA LEU A 296 6.13 -7.75 11.39
C LEU A 296 5.45 -6.89 10.33
N GLY A 297 6.20 -5.92 9.81
CA GLY A 297 5.81 -5.06 8.71
C GLY A 297 6.91 -4.87 7.69
N ILE A 298 6.59 -4.19 6.59
CA ILE A 298 7.53 -3.89 5.51
C ILE A 298 7.47 -2.40 5.21
N ILE A 299 8.63 -1.76 5.20
CA ILE A 299 8.78 -0.35 4.80
C ILE A 299 9.76 -0.29 3.64
N PRO A 300 9.27 -0.27 2.38
CA PRO A 300 10.11 -0.15 1.21
C PRO A 300 10.68 1.26 1.06
N GLY A 301 11.93 1.34 0.61
CA GLY A 301 12.49 2.54 0.05
C GLY A 301 11.98 2.79 -1.38
N SER A 302 12.79 3.44 -2.19
CA SER A 302 12.57 3.56 -3.63
C SER A 302 13.40 2.53 -4.39
N MET A 303 13.22 2.43 -5.71
CA MET A 303 14.03 1.59 -6.57
C MET A 303 15.52 1.99 -6.46
N GLY A 304 16.37 1.07 -5.98
CA GLY A 304 17.79 1.35 -5.73
C GLY A 304 18.12 1.88 -4.32
N ALA A 305 17.12 2.19 -3.49
CA ALA A 305 17.31 2.45 -2.07
C ALA A 305 17.03 1.17 -1.24
N LYS A 306 17.45 1.16 0.02
CA LYS A 306 17.16 0.03 0.92
C LYS A 306 15.71 -0.01 1.34
N SER A 307 15.24 -1.21 1.68
CA SER A 307 13.94 -1.50 2.28
C SER A 307 14.13 -2.17 3.64
N PHE A 308 13.07 -2.20 4.46
CA PHE A 308 13.19 -2.73 5.81
C PHE A 308 12.07 -3.72 6.12
N ILE A 309 12.45 -4.83 6.76
CA ILE A 309 11.53 -5.64 7.55
C ILE A 309 11.59 -5.10 8.96
N VAL A 310 10.45 -4.72 9.50
CA VAL A 310 10.33 -4.07 10.80
C VAL A 310 9.45 -4.86 11.75
N ARG A 311 9.64 -4.63 13.06
CA ARG A 311 8.75 -5.13 14.10
C ARG A 311 8.10 -3.97 14.82
N GLY A 312 6.78 -3.98 14.90
CA GLY A 312 5.99 -2.97 15.59
C GLY A 312 6.28 -2.91 17.08
N LEU A 313 6.31 -1.70 17.63
CA LEU A 313 6.49 -1.43 19.06
C LEU A 313 5.15 -1.21 19.78
N GLY A 314 4.04 -1.14 19.05
CA GLY A 314 2.68 -0.98 19.61
C GLY A 314 2.45 0.40 20.23
N ASN A 315 2.97 1.47 19.61
CA ASN A 315 2.81 2.83 20.13
C ASN A 315 1.33 3.28 20.03
N PRO A 316 0.64 3.51 21.16
CA PRO A 316 -0.79 3.85 21.14
C PRO A 316 -1.07 5.23 20.55
N ASP A 317 -0.16 6.19 20.66
CA ASP A 317 -0.31 7.52 20.09
C ASP A 317 -0.32 7.52 18.55
N ALA A 318 0.29 6.50 17.94
CA ALA A 318 0.25 6.24 16.50
C ALA A 318 -0.87 5.27 16.10
N PHE A 319 -1.80 4.94 16.99
CA PHE A 319 -2.79 3.87 16.81
C PHE A 319 -2.13 2.57 16.34
N GLU A 320 -1.00 2.21 16.97
CA GLU A 320 -0.20 1.03 16.61
C GLU A 320 0.11 0.98 15.11
N SER A 321 0.62 2.09 14.54
CA SER A 321 0.89 2.23 13.12
C SER A 321 2.28 2.79 12.85
N CYS A 322 2.78 2.56 11.62
CA CYS A 322 4.04 3.09 11.11
C CYS A 322 3.91 3.50 9.63
N SER A 323 4.94 4.10 9.05
CA SER A 323 4.97 4.46 7.63
C SER A 323 4.84 3.22 6.72
N HIS A 324 4.37 3.44 5.49
CA HIS A 324 4.24 2.38 4.49
C HIS A 324 5.41 2.32 3.51
N GLY A 325 6.30 3.31 3.52
CA GLY A 325 7.44 3.41 2.61
C GLY A 325 8.21 4.71 2.78
N ALA A 326 9.01 5.08 1.79
CA ALA A 326 9.74 6.36 1.79
C ALA A 326 8.81 7.56 1.63
N GLY A 327 7.68 7.42 0.94
CA GLY A 327 6.84 8.53 0.54
C GLY A 327 7.44 9.37 -0.59
N ARG A 328 6.59 9.99 -1.39
CA ARG A 328 7.06 10.83 -2.49
C ARG A 328 7.48 12.22 -1.98
N ALA A 329 8.57 12.73 -2.53
CA ALA A 329 9.01 14.12 -2.34
C ALA A 329 8.41 15.07 -3.39
N MET A 330 7.87 14.54 -4.49
CA MET A 330 7.25 15.30 -5.57
C MET A 330 6.24 14.47 -6.37
N SER A 331 5.40 15.16 -7.16
CA SER A 331 4.44 14.48 -8.04
C SER A 331 5.14 13.71 -9.17
N ARG A 332 4.42 12.75 -9.79
CA ARG A 332 4.93 11.99 -10.95
C ARG A 332 5.29 12.91 -12.12
N THR A 333 4.44 13.91 -12.38
CA THR A 333 4.67 14.92 -13.44
C THR A 333 5.96 15.70 -13.17
N ALA A 334 6.12 16.23 -11.95
CA ALA A 334 7.32 16.97 -11.58
C ALA A 334 8.59 16.11 -11.66
N ALA A 335 8.50 14.81 -11.33
CA ALA A 335 9.63 13.89 -11.46
C ALA A 335 10.03 13.69 -12.94
N LYS A 336 9.07 13.50 -13.85
CA LYS A 336 9.33 13.38 -15.30
C LYS A 336 9.90 14.65 -15.92
N GLU A 337 9.52 15.81 -15.41
CA GLU A 337 10.06 17.11 -15.85
C GLU A 337 11.47 17.38 -15.31
N ARG A 338 11.78 16.86 -14.13
CA ARG A 338 13.01 17.16 -13.40
C ARG A 338 14.17 16.20 -13.70
N PHE A 339 13.87 14.91 -13.91
CA PHE A 339 14.87 13.86 -14.03
C PHE A 339 14.92 13.28 -15.43
N THR A 340 16.11 12.89 -15.84
CA THR A 340 16.41 12.26 -17.12
C THR A 340 16.51 10.74 -16.99
N LEU A 341 16.55 10.04 -18.12
CA LEU A 341 16.85 8.60 -18.13
C LEU A 341 18.26 8.32 -17.61
N GLU A 342 19.23 9.21 -17.88
CA GLU A 342 20.61 9.08 -17.40
C GLU A 342 20.68 9.13 -15.86
N ASP A 343 19.95 10.06 -15.24
CA ASP A 343 19.82 10.13 -13.78
C ASP A 343 19.27 8.83 -13.21
N HIS A 344 18.21 8.27 -13.84
CA HIS A 344 17.62 7.01 -13.43
C HIS A 344 18.61 5.83 -13.57
N LEU A 345 19.33 5.76 -14.69
CA LEU A 345 20.34 4.72 -14.94
C LEU A 345 21.46 4.75 -13.90
N ALA A 346 21.95 5.95 -13.56
CA ALA A 346 22.98 6.12 -12.54
C ALA A 346 22.48 5.67 -11.15
N ALA A 347 21.27 6.08 -10.78
CA ALA A 347 20.68 5.76 -9.47
C ALA A 347 20.33 4.27 -9.29
N THR A 348 20.10 3.55 -10.40
CA THR A 348 19.71 2.12 -10.40
C THR A 348 20.76 1.20 -11.00
N ALA A 349 22.02 1.66 -11.12
CA ALA A 349 23.10 0.91 -11.79
C ALA A 349 23.32 -0.50 -11.19
N HIS A 350 23.08 -0.65 -9.89
CA HIS A 350 23.27 -1.90 -9.13
C HIS A 350 22.01 -2.79 -9.10
N VAL A 351 20.91 -2.40 -9.75
CA VAL A 351 19.66 -3.16 -9.78
C VAL A 351 19.37 -3.61 -11.21
N GLU A 352 19.05 -4.88 -11.40
CA GLU A 352 18.49 -5.38 -12.65
C GLU A 352 17.00 -4.99 -12.72
N CYS A 353 16.69 -3.99 -13.54
CA CYS A 353 15.35 -3.42 -13.69
C CYS A 353 15.14 -2.89 -15.11
N ARG A 354 13.89 -2.48 -15.42
CA ARG A 354 13.61 -1.72 -16.64
C ARG A 354 14.35 -0.39 -16.61
N LYS A 355 15.00 -0.07 -17.75
CA LYS A 355 15.83 1.12 -17.94
C LYS A 355 15.34 1.89 -19.17
N ASP A 356 14.05 2.28 -19.14
CA ASP A 356 13.40 3.01 -20.23
C ASP A 356 12.66 4.27 -19.70
N PRO A 357 12.23 5.20 -20.57
CA PRO A 357 11.56 6.44 -20.16
C PRO A 357 10.26 6.24 -19.36
N GLY A 358 9.64 5.05 -19.44
CA GLY A 358 8.38 4.75 -18.77
C GLY A 358 8.50 4.69 -17.25
N VAL A 359 9.72 4.56 -16.70
CA VAL A 359 9.97 4.43 -15.24
C VAL A 359 10.59 5.67 -14.59
N ILE A 360 10.81 6.76 -15.33
CA ILE A 360 11.47 7.98 -14.80
C ILE A 360 10.72 8.57 -13.60
N ASP A 361 9.40 8.52 -13.59
CA ASP A 361 8.59 9.03 -12.48
C ASP A 361 8.73 8.22 -11.18
N GLU A 362 9.35 7.06 -11.24
CA GLU A 362 9.65 6.17 -10.11
C GLU A 362 11.14 6.17 -9.73
N THR A 363 11.92 7.10 -10.28
CA THR A 363 13.36 7.24 -9.94
C THR A 363 13.56 7.50 -8.44
N PRO A 364 14.64 7.00 -7.82
CA PRO A 364 14.91 7.18 -6.38
C PRO A 364 14.79 8.63 -5.90
N MET A 365 15.27 9.59 -6.67
CA MET A 365 15.27 11.01 -6.32
C MET A 365 13.87 11.65 -6.25
N ALA A 366 12.81 10.95 -6.70
CA ALA A 366 11.42 11.39 -6.57
C ALA A 366 10.81 11.10 -5.18
N TYR A 367 11.56 10.42 -4.31
CA TYR A 367 11.13 9.95 -3.00
C TYR A 367 11.90 10.67 -1.88
N LYS A 368 11.33 10.66 -0.67
CA LYS A 368 12.01 11.15 0.54
C LYS A 368 13.16 10.22 0.91
N ASP A 369 14.10 10.73 1.67
CA ASP A 369 15.17 9.92 2.24
C ASP A 369 14.60 8.89 3.21
N ILE A 370 14.76 7.61 2.89
CA ILE A 370 14.23 6.51 3.70
C ILE A 370 14.89 6.42 5.07
N ASP A 371 16.15 6.82 5.22
CA ASP A 371 16.83 6.82 6.51
C ASP A 371 16.27 7.90 7.44
N ALA A 372 15.95 9.08 6.90
CA ALA A 372 15.26 10.13 7.64
C ALA A 372 13.84 9.69 8.06
N VAL A 373 13.11 9.01 7.18
CA VAL A 373 11.79 8.44 7.48
C VAL A 373 11.89 7.42 8.62
N MET A 374 12.88 6.52 8.58
CA MET A 374 13.08 5.50 9.63
C MET A 374 13.51 6.13 10.96
N ALA A 375 14.38 7.11 10.94
CA ALA A 375 14.82 7.82 12.14
C ALA A 375 13.67 8.56 12.85
N ALA A 376 12.75 9.16 12.07
CA ALA A 376 11.62 9.90 12.61
C ALA A 376 10.59 9.01 13.34
N GLN A 377 10.58 7.70 13.09
CA GLN A 377 9.65 6.72 13.69
C GLN A 377 10.32 5.63 14.53
N ALA A 378 11.47 5.92 15.11
CA ALA A 378 12.22 4.96 15.94
C ALA A 378 11.44 4.48 17.19
N ASP A 379 10.39 5.20 17.59
CA ASP A 379 9.47 4.83 18.68
C ASP A 379 8.22 4.08 18.19
N LEU A 380 8.08 3.84 16.87
CA LEU A 380 6.99 3.06 16.28
C LEU A 380 7.39 1.65 15.89
N VAL A 381 8.62 1.48 15.41
CA VAL A 381 9.15 0.21 14.91
C VAL A 381 10.64 0.04 15.23
N GLU A 382 11.06 -1.23 15.32
CA GLU A 382 12.48 -1.63 15.29
C GLU A 382 12.79 -2.32 13.94
N VAL A 383 14.01 -2.12 13.43
CA VAL A 383 14.47 -2.79 12.19
C VAL A 383 14.88 -4.22 12.52
N VAL A 384 14.30 -5.19 11.83
CA VAL A 384 14.63 -6.61 11.92
C VAL A 384 15.62 -7.00 10.82
N HIS A 385 15.37 -6.57 9.57
CA HIS A 385 16.26 -6.78 8.43
C HIS A 385 16.31 -5.53 7.56
N THR A 386 17.51 -5.26 7.02
CA THR A 386 17.73 -4.24 6.00
C THR A 386 17.96 -4.96 4.66
N LEU A 387 17.11 -4.65 3.69
CA LEU A 387 17.10 -5.28 2.39
C LEU A 387 17.67 -4.35 1.32
N ARG A 388 18.52 -4.86 0.44
CA ARG A 388 18.96 -4.18 -0.78
C ARG A 388 18.42 -4.89 -2.01
N GLN A 389 17.83 -4.16 -2.93
CA GLN A 389 17.29 -4.71 -4.17
C GLN A 389 18.41 -5.15 -5.11
N ILE A 390 18.23 -6.29 -5.77
CA ILE A 390 19.10 -6.78 -6.86
C ILE A 390 18.33 -6.98 -8.15
N VAL A 391 17.01 -7.26 -8.07
CA VAL A 391 16.09 -7.32 -9.22
C VAL A 391 14.84 -6.53 -8.89
N CYS A 392 14.33 -5.74 -9.85
CA CYS A 392 13.04 -5.06 -9.73
C CYS A 392 12.21 -5.23 -11.02
N VAL A 393 11.04 -5.85 -10.89
CA VAL A 393 10.00 -5.92 -11.92
C VAL A 393 8.97 -4.85 -11.61
N LYS A 394 8.71 -3.97 -12.58
CA LYS A 394 7.81 -2.83 -12.44
C LYS A 394 6.83 -2.74 -13.60
N GLY A 395 5.59 -2.31 -13.30
CA GLY A 395 4.51 -2.19 -14.27
C GLY A 395 4.40 -0.84 -14.96
#